data_f8a7aea3aaacd18211457cab4ff9e93d
#
_entry.id   f8a7aea3aaacd18211457cab4ff9e93d
#
_cell.length_a   1.000
_cell.length_b   1.000
_cell.length_c   1.000
_cell.angle_alpha   90.00
_cell.angle_beta   90.00
_cell.angle_gamma   90.00
#
_symmetry.space_group_name_H-M   'P 1'
#
loop_
_entity.id
_entity.type
_entity.pdbx_description
1 polymer ?
#
loop_
_entity_poly.entity_id
_entity_poly.type
_entity_poly.pdbx_seq_one_letter_code
_entity_poly.pdbx_strand_id
1 'polypeptide(L)'
;MEKDRKLKLFISYSHRDEEPYVEEFKKHIAPLKENGLIEEWYDRKILPGEDYQSKIDNNLENADIICLFISANFLSSESCRQEKEKALELRKKKGISVIPIILSPCGWLDDKDICKLLALPTDGKPILSFQNRDEAWYNIYNGLKKIIEKGIKIKQLRIRKEFELFLQDTEMFMKAHSHKERVFIDDIFVYPELDKYDDLKEYEKKMSSEELLKNITDYPKIVIAGEGQSGKTTLCKMIFKELRKKNFVPVYISDKENKFRGKIENKILKSLNEQYENVDINEIDKGNIVPILDDFHFAVNKEKILKDLTVYPRCIVIVDEIFSLNIKDEKLIGSFSYFRIRELSPSLRYELIKNWVTLTD
;
A
#
# COMPACT_ATOMS: atom_id res chain seq x y z
N MET A 1 -21.42 -9.95 -3.01
CA MET A 1 -20.12 -10.32 -2.40
C MET A 1 -19.08 -10.91 -3.36
N GLU A 2 -19.36 -11.12 -4.67
CA GLU A 2 -18.36 -11.62 -5.65
C GLU A 2 -17.60 -10.54 -6.43
N LYS A 3 -18.06 -9.28 -6.40
CA LYS A 3 -17.49 -8.18 -7.20
C LYS A 3 -16.09 -7.70 -6.76
N ASP A 4 -15.66 -8.01 -5.53
CA ASP A 4 -14.41 -7.50 -4.94
C ASP A 4 -13.18 -8.41 -5.17
N ARG A 5 -13.33 -9.50 -5.90
CA ARG A 5 -12.24 -10.49 -6.10
C ARG A 5 -11.36 -10.23 -7.31
N LYS A 6 -11.84 -9.45 -8.29
CA LYS A 6 -11.13 -9.20 -9.55
C LYS A 6 -10.04 -8.14 -9.36
N LEU A 7 -8.88 -8.37 -9.96
CA LEU A 7 -7.84 -7.34 -10.07
C LEU A 7 -8.06 -6.51 -11.33
N LYS A 8 -7.88 -5.19 -11.21
CA LYS A 8 -7.97 -4.27 -12.35
C LYS A 8 -6.60 -4.20 -13.05
N LEU A 9 -6.56 -4.60 -14.29
CA LEU A 9 -5.37 -4.59 -15.12
C LEU A 9 -5.46 -3.46 -16.14
N PHE A 10 -4.54 -2.50 -16.06
CA PHE A 10 -4.42 -1.40 -17.02
C PHE A 10 -3.34 -1.73 -18.05
N ILE A 11 -3.62 -1.48 -19.33
CA ILE A 11 -2.68 -1.68 -20.43
C ILE A 11 -2.32 -0.32 -20.99
N SER A 12 -1.06 0.09 -20.84
CA SER A 12 -0.48 1.28 -21.45
C SER A 12 0.34 0.88 -22.68
N TYR A 13 0.01 1.45 -23.83
CA TYR A 13 0.63 1.09 -25.12
C TYR A 13 0.60 2.27 -26.09
N SER A 14 1.47 2.25 -27.08
CA SER A 14 1.37 3.18 -28.21
C SER A 14 0.31 2.68 -29.22
N HIS A 15 -0.57 3.55 -29.69
CA HIS A 15 -1.59 3.17 -30.70
C HIS A 15 -0.99 2.53 -31.95
N ARG A 16 0.28 2.80 -32.26
CA ARG A 16 1.00 2.15 -33.37
C ARG A 16 1.32 0.67 -33.11
N ASP A 17 1.23 0.25 -31.84
CA ASP A 17 1.49 -1.11 -31.41
C ASP A 17 0.19 -1.88 -31.08
N GLU A 18 -0.99 -1.27 -31.33
CA GLU A 18 -2.29 -1.90 -31.03
C GLU A 18 -2.42 -3.23 -31.75
N GLU A 19 -2.19 -3.24 -33.06
CA GLU A 19 -2.13 -4.45 -33.85
C GLU A 19 -0.66 -4.78 -34.21
N PRO A 20 -0.23 -6.02 -33.99
CA PRO A 20 -1.03 -7.15 -33.50
C PRO A 20 -0.98 -7.36 -31.97
N TYR A 21 -0.20 -6.58 -31.20
CA TYR A 21 0.23 -6.93 -29.86
C TYR A 21 -0.88 -6.90 -28.82
N VAL A 22 -1.70 -5.84 -28.80
CA VAL A 22 -2.80 -5.73 -27.82
C VAL A 22 -3.85 -6.81 -28.06
N GLU A 23 -4.15 -7.08 -29.34
CA GLU A 23 -5.14 -8.11 -29.70
C GLU A 23 -4.65 -9.53 -29.39
N GLU A 24 -3.37 -9.83 -29.62
CA GLU A 24 -2.78 -11.11 -29.23
C GLU A 24 -2.76 -11.27 -27.71
N PHE A 25 -2.36 -10.23 -27.00
CA PHE A 25 -2.35 -10.23 -25.53
C PHE A 25 -3.74 -10.56 -24.97
N LYS A 26 -4.80 -9.90 -25.47
CA LYS A 26 -6.18 -10.15 -25.03
C LYS A 26 -6.59 -11.60 -25.18
N LYS A 27 -6.21 -12.23 -26.31
CA LYS A 27 -6.49 -13.65 -26.55
C LYS A 27 -5.80 -14.54 -25.51
N HIS A 28 -4.54 -14.26 -25.21
CA HIS A 28 -3.77 -15.05 -24.26
C HIS A 28 -4.22 -14.87 -22.80
N ILE A 29 -4.69 -13.68 -22.40
CA ILE A 29 -5.20 -13.45 -21.02
C ILE A 29 -6.69 -13.78 -20.88
N ALA A 30 -7.40 -14.16 -21.94
CA ALA A 30 -8.83 -14.49 -21.89
C ALA A 30 -9.18 -15.50 -20.78
N PRO A 31 -8.41 -16.59 -20.54
CA PRO A 31 -8.70 -17.51 -19.45
C PRO A 31 -8.67 -16.85 -18.05
N LEU A 32 -7.80 -15.86 -17.81
CA LEU A 32 -7.76 -15.13 -16.54
C LEU A 32 -9.02 -14.29 -16.34
N LYS A 33 -9.53 -13.72 -17.41
CA LYS A 33 -10.76 -12.92 -17.42
C LYS A 33 -12.00 -13.79 -17.24
N GLU A 34 -12.10 -14.88 -17.99
CA GLU A 34 -13.23 -15.85 -17.92
C GLU A 34 -13.34 -16.47 -16.53
N ASN A 35 -12.21 -16.78 -15.88
CA ASN A 35 -12.16 -17.25 -14.51
C ASN A 35 -12.41 -16.13 -13.47
N GLY A 36 -12.74 -14.91 -13.90
CA GLY A 36 -13.08 -13.81 -13.03
C GLY A 36 -11.92 -13.28 -12.16
N LEU A 37 -10.68 -13.53 -12.57
CA LEU A 37 -9.49 -13.12 -11.81
C LEU A 37 -9.10 -11.67 -12.08
N ILE A 38 -9.36 -11.20 -13.32
CA ILE A 38 -9.02 -9.84 -13.76
C ILE A 38 -10.17 -9.17 -14.50
N GLU A 39 -10.11 -7.84 -14.51
CA GLU A 39 -10.83 -6.96 -15.42
C GLU A 39 -9.79 -6.08 -16.11
N GLU A 40 -9.60 -6.27 -17.42
CA GLU A 40 -8.66 -5.46 -18.18
C GLU A 40 -9.29 -4.15 -18.65
N TRP A 41 -8.46 -3.07 -18.66
CA TRP A 41 -8.81 -1.78 -19.21
C TRP A 41 -7.71 -1.25 -20.14
N TYR A 42 -8.14 -0.63 -21.24
CA TYR A 42 -7.30 0.06 -22.22
C TYR A 42 -8.13 1.18 -22.86
N ASP A 43 -7.47 2.15 -23.49
CA ASP A 43 -8.06 3.41 -23.92
C ASP A 43 -9.21 3.28 -24.93
N ARG A 44 -9.22 2.23 -25.79
CA ARG A 44 -10.34 1.97 -26.71
C ARG A 44 -11.69 1.64 -26.03
N LYS A 45 -11.71 1.50 -24.72
CA LYS A 45 -12.94 1.38 -23.93
C LYS A 45 -13.59 2.73 -23.60
N ILE A 46 -12.95 3.84 -23.97
CA ILE A 46 -13.51 5.19 -23.81
C ILE A 46 -14.57 5.41 -24.89
N LEU A 47 -15.76 5.83 -24.44
CA LEU A 47 -16.88 6.08 -25.35
C LEU A 47 -16.82 7.48 -25.93
N PRO A 48 -17.38 7.70 -27.15
CA PRO A 48 -17.53 9.04 -27.71
C PRO A 48 -18.27 9.98 -26.73
N GLY A 49 -17.70 11.19 -26.50
CA GLY A 49 -18.27 12.17 -25.59
C GLY A 49 -17.75 12.09 -24.16
N GLU A 50 -16.97 11.08 -23.80
CA GLU A 50 -16.27 11.03 -22.51
C GLU A 50 -14.97 11.85 -22.56
N ASP A 51 -14.57 12.41 -21.41
CA ASP A 51 -13.28 13.07 -21.29
C ASP A 51 -12.14 12.03 -21.32
N TYR A 52 -11.35 12.07 -22.39
CA TYR A 52 -10.31 11.07 -22.68
C TYR A 52 -9.26 11.00 -21.57
N GLN A 53 -8.69 12.14 -21.19
CA GLN A 53 -7.61 12.19 -20.21
C GLN A 53 -8.09 11.78 -18.82
N SER A 54 -9.23 12.31 -18.38
CA SER A 54 -9.82 11.96 -17.08
C SER A 54 -10.11 10.45 -16.96
N LYS A 55 -10.53 9.81 -18.04
CA LYS A 55 -10.80 8.35 -18.05
C LYS A 55 -9.52 7.55 -17.93
N ILE A 56 -8.47 7.91 -18.65
CA ILE A 56 -7.15 7.27 -18.53
C ILE A 56 -6.65 7.44 -17.10
N ASP A 57 -6.62 8.65 -16.58
CA ASP A 57 -6.11 8.95 -15.24
C ASP A 57 -6.87 8.16 -14.16
N ASN A 58 -8.19 8.15 -14.22
CA ASN A 58 -9.03 7.42 -13.26
C ASN A 58 -8.79 5.91 -13.30
N ASN A 59 -8.68 5.32 -14.51
CA ASN A 59 -8.47 3.87 -14.62
C ASN A 59 -7.04 3.48 -14.23
N LEU A 60 -6.06 4.30 -14.56
CA LEU A 60 -4.68 4.13 -14.14
C LEU A 60 -4.54 4.21 -12.62
N GLU A 61 -5.19 5.18 -11.96
CA GLU A 61 -5.18 5.35 -10.51
C GLU A 61 -5.87 4.21 -9.75
N ASN A 62 -6.87 3.59 -10.37
CA ASN A 62 -7.61 2.48 -9.79
C ASN A 62 -7.09 1.10 -10.19
N ALA A 63 -6.00 1.03 -10.98
CA ALA A 63 -5.40 -0.22 -11.39
C ALA A 63 -4.68 -0.92 -10.22
N ASP A 64 -4.80 -2.25 -10.17
CA ASP A 64 -4.00 -3.12 -9.29
C ASP A 64 -2.70 -3.55 -9.98
N ILE A 65 -2.76 -3.69 -11.31
CA ILE A 65 -1.65 -4.10 -12.17
C ILE A 65 -1.60 -3.19 -13.39
N ILE A 66 -0.43 -2.68 -13.73
CA ILE A 66 -0.20 -1.87 -14.92
C ILE A 66 0.81 -2.60 -15.82
N CYS A 67 0.40 -2.94 -17.03
CA CYS A 67 1.26 -3.50 -18.07
C CYS A 67 1.71 -2.37 -19.00
N LEU A 68 3.01 -2.12 -19.09
CA LEU A 68 3.60 -1.16 -20.03
C LEU A 68 4.12 -1.92 -21.25
N PHE A 69 3.54 -1.69 -22.41
CA PHE A 69 3.93 -2.33 -23.67
C PHE A 69 5.08 -1.58 -24.32
N ILE A 70 6.29 -2.03 -24.05
CA ILE A 70 7.51 -1.32 -24.37
C ILE A 70 7.97 -1.63 -25.80
N SER A 71 8.04 -0.59 -26.61
CA SER A 71 8.57 -0.56 -27.97
C SER A 71 9.26 0.76 -28.26
N ALA A 72 9.86 0.92 -29.45
CA ALA A 72 10.36 2.22 -29.88
C ALA A 72 9.24 3.27 -30.01
N ASN A 73 8.04 2.85 -30.42
CA ASN A 73 6.86 3.72 -30.51
C ASN A 73 6.41 4.18 -29.11
N PHE A 74 6.38 3.27 -28.12
CA PHE A 74 6.07 3.58 -26.74
C PHE A 74 7.06 4.61 -26.17
N LEU A 75 8.36 4.35 -26.30
CA LEU A 75 9.41 5.22 -25.76
C LEU A 75 9.44 6.61 -26.39
N SER A 76 8.99 6.75 -27.65
CA SER A 76 8.91 8.02 -28.37
C SER A 76 7.62 8.79 -28.16
N SER A 77 6.58 8.16 -27.58
CA SER A 77 5.27 8.77 -27.36
C SER A 77 5.24 9.57 -26.07
N GLU A 78 4.80 10.84 -26.15
CA GLU A 78 4.66 11.70 -24.96
C GLU A 78 3.57 11.20 -24.01
N SER A 79 2.41 10.77 -24.53
CA SER A 79 1.34 10.22 -23.70
C SER A 79 1.77 8.95 -22.95
N CYS A 80 2.45 8.02 -23.63
CA CYS A 80 2.98 6.82 -22.99
C CYS A 80 4.03 7.14 -21.93
N ARG A 81 4.82 8.20 -22.12
CA ARG A 81 5.79 8.68 -21.12
C ARG A 81 5.07 9.15 -19.86
N GLN A 82 4.03 9.97 -20.00
CA GLN A 82 3.23 10.47 -18.87
C GLN A 82 2.55 9.30 -18.13
N GLU A 83 1.95 8.36 -18.84
CA GLU A 83 1.35 7.15 -18.24
C GLU A 83 2.40 6.31 -17.49
N LYS A 84 3.59 6.12 -18.06
CA LYS A 84 4.71 5.43 -17.42
C LYS A 84 5.13 6.13 -16.12
N GLU A 85 5.33 7.44 -16.14
CA GLU A 85 5.73 8.22 -14.97
C GLU A 85 4.68 8.09 -13.86
N LYS A 86 3.40 8.24 -14.20
CA LYS A 86 2.28 8.06 -13.28
C LYS A 86 2.22 6.62 -12.73
N ALA A 87 2.41 5.61 -13.57
CA ALA A 87 2.45 4.20 -13.15
C ALA A 87 3.57 3.95 -12.13
N LEU A 88 4.76 4.49 -12.38
CA LEU A 88 5.90 4.35 -11.46
C LEU A 88 5.69 5.12 -10.14
N GLU A 89 5.03 6.28 -10.20
CA GLU A 89 4.59 7.01 -9.01
C GLU A 89 3.60 6.17 -8.20
N LEU A 90 2.56 5.62 -8.84
CA LEU A 90 1.57 4.76 -8.19
C LEU A 90 2.20 3.49 -7.60
N ARG A 91 3.20 2.91 -8.28
CA ARG A 91 3.98 1.79 -7.72
C ARG A 91 4.67 2.19 -6.42
N LYS A 92 5.29 3.36 -6.36
CA LYS A 92 5.93 3.87 -5.13
C LYS A 92 4.89 4.16 -4.05
N LYS A 93 3.78 4.80 -4.40
CA LYS A 93 2.73 5.22 -3.46
C LYS A 93 1.85 4.08 -2.97
N LYS A 94 1.33 3.27 -3.88
CA LYS A 94 0.30 2.26 -3.60
C LYS A 94 0.82 0.81 -3.61
N GLY A 95 2.10 0.58 -3.97
CA GLY A 95 2.66 -0.76 -4.06
C GLY A 95 2.07 -1.61 -5.19
N ILE A 96 1.42 -0.99 -6.18
CA ILE A 96 0.85 -1.71 -7.33
C ILE A 96 1.94 -2.35 -8.19
N SER A 97 1.57 -3.40 -8.91
CA SER A 97 2.49 -4.09 -9.81
C SER A 97 2.58 -3.35 -11.16
N VAL A 98 3.77 -2.87 -11.51
CA VAL A 98 4.06 -2.29 -12.83
C VAL A 98 4.98 -3.25 -13.58
N ILE A 99 4.54 -3.73 -14.73
CA ILE A 99 5.15 -4.83 -15.47
C ILE A 99 5.50 -4.35 -16.87
N PRO A 100 6.80 -4.15 -17.18
CA PRO A 100 7.22 -3.91 -18.55
C PRO A 100 7.06 -5.19 -19.39
N ILE A 101 6.39 -5.08 -20.52
CA ILE A 101 6.24 -6.14 -21.53
C ILE A 101 6.98 -5.68 -22.78
N ILE A 102 8.08 -6.35 -23.12
CA ILE A 102 8.95 -5.93 -24.20
C ILE A 102 8.44 -6.48 -25.53
N LEU A 103 7.86 -5.61 -26.35
CA LEU A 103 7.28 -6.00 -27.64
C LEU A 103 8.35 -6.22 -28.70
N SER A 104 9.26 -5.26 -28.86
CA SER A 104 10.28 -5.26 -29.89
C SER A 104 11.63 -4.81 -29.34
N PRO A 105 12.76 -5.13 -29.99
CA PRO A 105 14.07 -4.60 -29.63
C PRO A 105 14.05 -3.06 -29.64
N CYS A 106 14.38 -2.45 -28.51
CA CYS A 106 14.44 -0.99 -28.33
C CYS A 106 15.35 -0.64 -27.15
N GLY A 107 15.63 0.64 -26.97
CA GLY A 107 16.54 1.16 -25.92
C GLY A 107 15.94 1.21 -24.51
N TRP A 108 15.08 0.28 -24.13
CA TRP A 108 14.41 0.29 -22.84
C TRP A 108 15.35 0.12 -21.63
N LEU A 109 16.51 -0.50 -21.83
CA LEU A 109 17.54 -0.66 -20.79
C LEU A 109 18.21 0.66 -20.40
N ASP A 110 18.16 1.66 -21.28
CA ASP A 110 18.68 3.00 -21.02
C ASP A 110 17.70 3.86 -20.22
N ASP A 111 16.44 3.42 -20.11
CA ASP A 111 15.47 4.08 -19.24
C ASP A 111 15.75 3.76 -17.77
N LYS A 112 16.13 4.80 -17.00
CA LYS A 112 16.63 4.70 -15.61
C LYS A 112 15.66 4.03 -14.63
N ASP A 113 14.38 3.99 -14.95
CA ASP A 113 13.33 3.49 -14.07
C ASP A 113 12.80 2.13 -14.53
N ILE A 114 12.55 1.95 -15.83
CA ILE A 114 12.06 0.67 -16.38
C ILE A 114 13.13 -0.42 -16.25
N CYS A 115 14.40 -0.11 -16.46
CA CYS A 115 15.51 -1.09 -16.40
C CYS A 115 15.66 -1.76 -15.01
N LYS A 116 15.10 -1.14 -13.96
CA LYS A 116 15.11 -1.69 -12.59
C LYS A 116 13.97 -2.68 -12.35
N LEU A 117 13.02 -2.80 -13.28
CA LEU A 117 11.87 -3.68 -13.15
C LEU A 117 12.14 -5.00 -13.86
N LEU A 118 11.65 -6.09 -13.26
CA LEU A 118 11.65 -7.38 -13.94
C LEU A 118 10.65 -7.33 -15.09
N ALA A 119 11.17 -7.42 -16.32
CA ALA A 119 10.35 -7.35 -17.52
C ALA A 119 9.88 -8.75 -17.96
N LEU A 120 8.80 -8.77 -18.72
CA LEU A 120 8.30 -9.95 -19.43
C LEU A 120 8.41 -9.73 -20.95
N PRO A 121 8.55 -10.79 -21.74
CA PRO A 121 8.88 -12.18 -21.36
C PRO A 121 10.15 -12.28 -20.53
N THR A 122 10.44 -13.46 -19.98
CA THR A 122 11.60 -13.71 -19.11
C THR A 122 12.85 -13.01 -19.61
N ASP A 123 13.57 -12.35 -18.70
CA ASP A 123 14.81 -11.60 -18.95
C ASP A 123 14.65 -10.40 -19.91
N GLY A 124 13.41 -9.96 -20.16
CA GLY A 124 13.14 -8.84 -21.07
C GLY A 124 13.44 -9.17 -22.54
N LYS A 125 13.45 -10.46 -22.93
CA LYS A 125 13.60 -10.85 -24.33
C LYS A 125 12.40 -10.37 -25.13
N PRO A 126 12.58 -9.53 -26.18
CA PRO A 126 11.47 -9.01 -26.95
C PRO A 126 10.59 -10.08 -27.58
N ILE A 127 9.27 -9.88 -27.63
CA ILE A 127 8.32 -10.82 -28.27
C ILE A 127 8.75 -11.14 -29.72
N LEU A 128 9.16 -10.11 -30.46
CA LEU A 128 9.64 -10.29 -31.84
C LEU A 128 10.90 -11.16 -31.98
N SER A 129 11.64 -11.37 -30.90
CA SER A 129 12.86 -12.21 -30.90
C SER A 129 12.59 -13.70 -30.66
N PHE A 130 11.32 -14.08 -30.49
CA PHE A 130 10.92 -15.48 -30.40
C PHE A 130 10.62 -16.03 -31.79
N GLN A 131 10.97 -17.28 -32.03
CA GLN A 131 10.61 -17.96 -33.29
C GLN A 131 9.08 -18.15 -33.39
N ASN A 132 8.44 -18.44 -32.26
CA ASN A 132 7.00 -18.51 -32.12
C ASN A 132 6.53 -17.45 -31.11
N ARG A 133 5.68 -16.53 -31.55
CA ARG A 133 5.14 -15.46 -30.69
C ARG A 133 4.22 -16.01 -29.60
N ASP A 134 3.53 -17.11 -29.83
CA ASP A 134 2.67 -17.74 -28.82
C ASP A 134 3.49 -18.22 -27.60
N GLU A 135 4.74 -18.65 -27.81
CA GLU A 135 5.63 -18.98 -26.68
C GLU A 135 5.96 -17.76 -25.82
N ALA A 136 6.19 -16.59 -26.44
CA ALA A 136 6.42 -15.35 -25.73
C ALA A 136 5.17 -14.94 -24.92
N TRP A 137 4.00 -15.00 -25.55
CA TRP A 137 2.73 -14.68 -24.89
C TRP A 137 2.40 -15.66 -23.76
N TYR A 138 2.67 -16.95 -23.95
CA TYR A 138 2.49 -17.95 -22.89
C TYR A 138 3.43 -17.68 -21.69
N ASN A 139 4.66 -17.23 -21.94
CA ASN A 139 5.57 -16.82 -20.89
C ASN A 139 5.00 -15.62 -20.13
N ILE A 140 4.48 -14.61 -20.84
CA ILE A 140 3.84 -13.43 -20.25
C ILE A 140 2.62 -13.83 -19.42
N TYR A 141 1.76 -14.70 -19.97
CA TYR A 141 0.58 -15.24 -19.26
C TYR A 141 0.97 -15.88 -17.92
N ASN A 142 1.99 -16.73 -17.91
CA ASN A 142 2.44 -17.40 -16.69
C ASN A 142 3.03 -16.40 -15.66
N GLY A 143 3.77 -15.41 -16.14
CA GLY A 143 4.28 -14.32 -15.27
C GLY A 143 3.15 -13.52 -14.64
N LEU A 144 2.17 -13.09 -15.43
CA LEU A 144 1.00 -12.35 -14.97
C LEU A 144 0.15 -13.19 -14.01
N LYS A 145 -0.10 -14.47 -14.34
CA LYS A 145 -0.88 -15.38 -13.49
C LYS A 145 -0.32 -15.45 -12.07
N LYS A 146 0.99 -15.60 -11.91
CA LYS A 146 1.64 -15.60 -10.60
C LYS A 146 1.42 -14.31 -9.81
N ILE A 147 1.51 -13.15 -10.49
CA ILE A 147 1.30 -11.83 -9.86
C ILE A 147 -0.17 -11.67 -9.46
N ILE A 148 -1.09 -12.07 -10.33
CA ILE A 148 -2.53 -12.01 -10.10
C ILE A 148 -2.93 -12.89 -8.91
N GLU A 149 -2.46 -14.14 -8.86
CA GLU A 149 -2.73 -15.06 -7.76
C GLU A 149 -2.25 -14.50 -6.42
N LYS A 150 -1.04 -13.91 -6.38
CA LYS A 150 -0.53 -13.23 -5.18
C LYS A 150 -1.40 -12.02 -4.79
N GLY A 151 -1.78 -11.17 -5.75
CA GLY A 151 -2.62 -10.01 -5.50
C GLY A 151 -4.00 -10.40 -4.96
N ILE A 152 -4.62 -11.44 -5.50
CA ILE A 152 -5.89 -11.98 -5.03
C ILE A 152 -5.76 -12.52 -3.61
N LYS A 153 -4.69 -13.27 -3.30
CA LYS A 153 -4.43 -13.76 -1.94
C LYS A 153 -4.37 -12.60 -0.94
N ILE A 154 -3.68 -11.51 -1.26
CA ILE A 154 -3.61 -10.33 -0.40
C ILE A 154 -4.99 -9.70 -0.18
N LYS A 155 -5.79 -9.54 -1.25
CA LYS A 155 -7.16 -9.02 -1.12
C LYS A 155 -8.06 -9.93 -0.29
N GLN A 156 -7.86 -11.23 -0.36
CA GLN A 156 -8.66 -12.25 0.34
C GLN A 156 -8.19 -12.55 1.77
N LEU A 157 -7.04 -12.02 2.19
CA LEU A 157 -6.58 -12.19 3.56
C LEU A 157 -7.64 -11.69 4.55
N ARG A 158 -8.12 -12.58 5.40
CA ARG A 158 -9.09 -12.27 6.45
C ARG A 158 -8.36 -11.97 7.75
N ILE A 159 -8.82 -10.94 8.43
CA ILE A 159 -8.38 -10.63 9.78
C ILE A 159 -9.10 -11.59 10.73
N ARG A 160 -8.38 -12.16 11.70
CA ARG A 160 -8.98 -13.01 12.73
C ARG A 160 -9.96 -12.21 13.58
N LYS A 161 -11.06 -12.83 13.98
CA LYS A 161 -12.15 -12.18 14.70
C LYS A 161 -11.67 -11.51 16.00
N GLU A 162 -10.77 -12.15 16.73
CA GLU A 162 -10.21 -11.62 17.97
C GLU A 162 -9.44 -10.32 17.71
N PHE A 163 -8.67 -10.29 16.64
CA PHE A 163 -7.90 -9.08 16.28
C PHE A 163 -8.78 -8.00 15.64
N GLU A 164 -9.83 -8.39 14.93
CA GLU A 164 -10.84 -7.44 14.44
C GLU A 164 -11.55 -6.74 15.62
N LEU A 165 -11.89 -7.49 16.68
CA LEU A 165 -12.44 -6.91 17.90
C LEU A 165 -11.46 -5.92 18.55
N PHE A 166 -10.16 -6.23 18.59
CA PHE A 166 -9.13 -5.28 19.06
C PHE A 166 -9.09 -4.01 18.21
N LEU A 167 -9.15 -4.14 16.88
CA LEU A 167 -9.17 -2.98 15.97
C LEU A 167 -10.40 -2.10 16.12
N GLN A 168 -11.50 -2.67 16.60
CA GLN A 168 -12.77 -1.96 16.81
C GLN A 168 -12.92 -1.40 18.24
N ASP A 169 -12.10 -1.86 19.18
CA ASP A 169 -12.21 -1.47 20.59
C ASP A 169 -11.75 -0.03 20.81
N THR A 170 -12.60 0.77 21.42
CA THR A 170 -12.34 2.17 21.79
C THR A 170 -11.35 2.33 22.94
N GLU A 171 -11.07 1.25 23.71
CA GLU A 171 -10.31 1.26 24.98
C GLU A 171 -10.96 2.12 26.08
N MET A 172 -12.18 2.59 25.87
CA MET A 172 -12.93 3.32 26.89
C MET A 172 -13.49 2.37 27.94
N PHE A 173 -13.61 2.86 29.19
CA PHE A 173 -14.23 2.09 30.28
C PHE A 173 -15.70 1.76 29.99
N MET A 174 -16.44 2.69 29.40
CA MET A 174 -17.83 2.50 29.03
C MET A 174 -17.89 2.07 27.56
N LYS A 175 -18.25 0.81 27.33
CA LYS A 175 -18.36 0.22 25.98
C LYS A 175 -19.80 0.15 25.48
N ALA A 176 -20.77 0.48 26.33
CA ALA A 176 -22.19 0.52 26.00
C ALA A 176 -22.73 1.96 26.10
N HIS A 177 -23.58 2.32 25.18
CA HIS A 177 -24.29 3.58 25.13
C HIS A 177 -25.81 3.31 25.31
N SER A 178 -26.59 4.29 25.79
CA SER A 178 -28.04 4.13 25.99
C SER A 178 -28.79 3.74 24.71
N HIS A 179 -28.27 4.10 23.54
CA HIS A 179 -28.85 3.83 22.23
C HIS A 179 -28.01 2.86 21.37
N LYS A 180 -26.93 2.29 21.91
CA LYS A 180 -26.08 1.35 21.18
C LYS A 180 -25.45 0.34 22.12
N GLU A 181 -25.66 -0.96 21.87
CA GLU A 181 -25.21 -2.04 22.74
C GLU A 181 -23.67 -2.07 22.85
N ARG A 182 -22.97 -1.75 21.75
CA ARG A 182 -21.51 -1.70 21.72
C ARG A 182 -21.00 -0.55 20.85
N VAL A 183 -20.21 0.31 21.42
CA VAL A 183 -19.57 1.43 20.73
C VAL A 183 -18.25 0.98 20.13
N PHE A 184 -18.06 1.25 18.85
CA PHE A 184 -16.85 0.96 18.09
C PHE A 184 -16.04 2.23 17.88
N ILE A 185 -14.74 2.05 17.61
CA ILE A 185 -13.84 3.18 17.36
C ILE A 185 -14.33 4.06 16.21
N ASP A 186 -14.87 3.46 15.13
CA ASP A 186 -15.34 4.19 13.96
C ASP A 186 -16.57 5.07 14.26
N ASP A 187 -17.28 4.79 15.34
CA ASP A 187 -18.47 5.56 15.74
C ASP A 187 -18.11 6.92 16.35
N ILE A 188 -16.96 6.99 17.04
CA ILE A 188 -16.62 8.16 17.86
C ILE A 188 -15.27 8.79 17.50
N PHE A 189 -14.47 8.14 16.62
CA PHE A 189 -13.16 8.63 16.30
C PHE A 189 -13.21 10.03 15.69
N VAL A 190 -12.38 10.90 16.24
CA VAL A 190 -12.07 12.21 15.66
C VAL A 190 -10.59 12.23 15.24
N TYR A 191 -10.31 12.89 14.14
CA TYR A 191 -8.97 12.94 13.57
C TYR A 191 -8.11 13.99 14.29
N PRO A 192 -7.17 13.60 15.20
CA PRO A 192 -6.31 14.57 15.87
C PRO A 192 -5.45 15.34 14.89
N GLU A 193 -5.10 16.56 15.28
CA GLU A 193 -4.07 17.35 14.58
C GLU A 193 -2.69 16.76 14.86
N LEU A 194 -1.82 16.82 13.86
CA LEU A 194 -0.43 16.38 13.91
C LEU A 194 0.49 17.55 13.63
N ASP A 195 1.57 17.65 14.40
CA ASP A 195 2.72 18.44 14.01
C ASP A 195 3.65 17.57 13.16
N LYS A 196 3.95 17.99 11.94
CA LYS A 196 4.95 17.35 11.08
C LYS A 196 6.28 18.06 11.27
N TYR A 197 7.35 17.31 11.41
CA TYR A 197 8.70 17.82 11.57
C TYR A 197 9.56 17.46 10.37
N ASP A 198 10.37 18.43 9.94
CA ASP A 198 11.45 18.21 9.02
C ASP A 198 12.73 18.02 9.82
N ASP A 199 13.53 16.98 9.50
CA ASP A 199 14.83 16.66 10.14
C ASP A 199 14.89 16.68 11.68
N LEU A 200 13.82 16.33 12.41
CA LEU A 200 13.74 16.28 13.89
C LEU A 200 13.87 17.63 14.62
N LYS A 201 14.26 18.69 13.95
CA LYS A 201 14.66 19.95 14.60
C LYS A 201 13.68 21.09 14.38
N GLU A 202 13.01 21.10 13.21
CA GLU A 202 12.15 22.20 12.84
C GLU A 202 10.71 21.74 12.61
N TYR A 203 9.79 22.49 13.21
CA TYR A 203 8.37 22.37 12.94
C TYR A 203 8.09 22.82 11.49
N GLU A 204 7.63 21.90 10.66
CA GLU A 204 7.35 22.20 9.25
C GLU A 204 5.90 22.69 9.07
N LYS A 205 4.93 21.89 9.54
CA LYS A 205 3.54 22.09 9.18
C LYS A 205 2.57 21.37 10.13
N LYS A 206 1.41 21.99 10.36
CA LYS A 206 0.25 21.28 10.94
C LYS A 206 -0.50 20.55 9.86
N MET A 207 -0.95 19.36 10.17
CA MET A 207 -1.84 18.58 9.30
C MET A 207 -2.85 17.79 10.13
N SER A 208 -3.98 17.46 9.56
CA SER A 208 -4.92 16.51 10.16
C SER A 208 -4.41 15.08 10.01
N SER A 209 -4.65 14.23 11.02
CA SER A 209 -4.39 12.80 10.85
C SER A 209 -5.26 12.17 9.76
N GLU A 210 -6.40 12.77 9.40
CA GLU A 210 -7.18 12.36 8.22
C GLU A 210 -6.39 12.55 6.93
N GLU A 211 -5.68 13.68 6.78
CA GLU A 211 -4.80 13.95 5.64
C GLU A 211 -3.65 12.94 5.59
N LEU A 212 -3.03 12.63 6.75
CA LEU A 212 -2.01 11.58 6.83
C LEU A 212 -2.55 10.23 6.38
N LEU A 213 -3.73 9.81 6.84
CA LEU A 213 -4.34 8.53 6.50
C LEU A 213 -4.69 8.44 5.01
N LYS A 214 -5.27 9.50 4.44
CA LYS A 214 -5.56 9.57 2.99
C LYS A 214 -4.29 9.38 2.16
N ASN A 215 -3.20 10.00 2.60
CA ASN A 215 -1.91 10.04 1.90
C ASN A 215 -0.85 9.11 2.54
N ILE A 216 -1.25 8.11 3.34
CA ILE A 216 -0.34 7.24 4.11
C ILE A 216 0.72 6.57 3.24
N THR A 217 0.42 6.37 1.97
CA THR A 217 1.33 5.76 1.00
C THR A 217 2.45 6.69 0.54
N ASP A 218 2.31 8.00 0.75
CA ASP A 218 3.34 8.98 0.41
C ASP A 218 4.45 9.01 1.47
N TYR A 219 4.18 8.45 2.63
CA TYR A 219 5.10 8.35 3.77
C TYR A 219 5.51 6.89 3.99
N PRO A 220 6.57 6.40 3.33
CA PRO A 220 6.96 4.99 3.43
C PRO A 220 7.40 4.59 4.83
N LYS A 221 8.07 5.48 5.56
CA LYS A 221 8.54 5.24 6.92
C LYS A 221 8.09 6.39 7.82
N ILE A 222 7.37 6.05 8.87
CA ILE A 222 6.72 7.03 9.74
C ILE A 222 7.13 6.79 11.19
N VAL A 223 7.45 7.85 11.89
CA VAL A 223 7.51 7.91 13.36
C VAL A 223 6.36 8.80 13.83
N ILE A 224 5.54 8.29 14.74
CA ILE A 224 4.49 9.06 15.39
C ILE A 224 4.79 9.12 16.89
N ALA A 225 4.94 10.33 17.39
CA ALA A 225 5.11 10.57 18.82
C ALA A 225 3.82 11.11 19.44
N GLY A 226 3.67 10.90 20.75
CA GLY A 226 2.57 11.47 21.51
C GLY A 226 2.67 11.11 22.98
N GLU A 227 2.20 11.98 23.84
CA GLU A 227 2.19 11.75 25.29
C GLU A 227 1.31 10.58 25.70
N GLY A 228 1.39 10.16 26.95
CA GLY A 228 0.49 9.16 27.49
C GLY A 228 -0.97 9.55 27.26
N GLN A 229 -1.79 8.60 26.82
CA GLN A 229 -3.22 8.79 26.54
C GLN A 229 -3.56 9.77 25.39
N SER A 230 -2.59 10.13 24.54
CA SER A 230 -2.83 11.00 23.37
C SER A 230 -3.55 10.32 22.20
N GLY A 231 -3.96 9.06 22.34
CA GLY A 231 -4.64 8.31 21.28
C GLY A 231 -3.71 7.61 20.27
N LYS A 232 -2.44 7.37 20.65
CA LYS A 232 -1.46 6.67 19.79
C LYS A 232 -1.95 5.33 19.27
N THR A 233 -2.37 4.43 20.16
CA THR A 233 -2.88 3.11 19.82
C THR A 233 -4.16 3.20 18.96
N THR A 234 -5.03 4.15 19.28
CA THR A 234 -6.23 4.45 18.49
C THR A 234 -5.86 4.83 17.06
N LEU A 235 -4.90 5.74 16.90
CA LEU A 235 -4.42 6.13 15.57
C LEU A 235 -3.74 4.96 14.83
N CYS A 236 -2.99 4.08 15.54
CA CYS A 236 -2.45 2.85 14.96
C CYS A 236 -3.54 1.95 14.37
N LYS A 237 -4.65 1.77 15.09
CA LYS A 237 -5.80 0.97 14.63
C LYS A 237 -6.40 1.57 13.36
N MET A 238 -6.56 2.89 13.29
CA MET A 238 -7.04 3.59 12.10
C MET A 238 -6.07 3.46 10.92
N ILE A 239 -4.76 3.61 11.16
CA ILE A 239 -3.72 3.38 10.15
C ILE A 239 -3.77 1.94 9.63
N PHE A 240 -3.90 0.96 10.53
CA PHE A 240 -4.03 -0.45 10.14
C PHE A 240 -5.22 -0.66 9.19
N LYS A 241 -6.40 -0.15 9.54
CA LYS A 241 -7.60 -0.23 8.72
C LYS A 241 -7.39 0.42 7.34
N GLU A 242 -6.78 1.60 7.31
CA GLU A 242 -6.56 2.32 6.07
C GLU A 242 -5.56 1.62 5.14
N LEU A 243 -4.48 1.07 5.69
CA LEU A 243 -3.52 0.26 4.93
C LEU A 243 -4.17 -1.01 4.37
N ARG A 244 -5.08 -1.66 5.11
CA ARG A 244 -5.85 -2.80 4.58
C ARG A 244 -6.74 -2.42 3.40
N LYS A 245 -7.42 -1.26 3.44
CA LYS A 245 -8.20 -0.74 2.31
C LYS A 245 -7.35 -0.52 1.07
N LYS A 246 -6.07 -0.17 1.26
CA LYS A 246 -5.09 0.04 0.17
C LYS A 246 -4.36 -1.24 -0.25
N ASN A 247 -4.85 -2.43 0.13
CA ASN A 247 -4.29 -3.75 -0.18
C ASN A 247 -2.88 -4.01 0.37
N PHE A 248 -2.47 -3.32 1.43
CA PHE A 248 -1.30 -3.71 2.22
C PHE A 248 -1.66 -4.77 3.26
N VAL A 249 -0.63 -5.39 3.81
CA VAL A 249 -0.72 -6.34 4.92
C VAL A 249 -0.05 -5.70 6.15
N PRO A 250 -0.75 -4.79 6.86
CA PRO A 250 -0.23 -4.22 8.09
C PRO A 250 -0.11 -5.31 9.16
N VAL A 251 0.95 -5.25 9.95
CA VAL A 251 1.20 -6.15 11.07
C VAL A 251 1.43 -5.31 12.32
N TYR A 252 0.47 -5.32 13.22
CA TYR A 252 0.55 -4.58 14.49
C TYR A 252 1.35 -5.37 15.51
N ILE A 253 2.31 -4.72 16.13
CA ILE A 253 3.22 -5.31 17.12
C ILE A 253 3.29 -4.38 18.32
N SER A 254 2.79 -4.83 19.47
CA SER A 254 3.05 -4.23 20.77
C SER A 254 3.79 -5.26 21.62
N ASP A 255 5.01 -4.96 22.00
CA ASP A 255 5.88 -5.89 22.76
C ASP A 255 6.53 -5.17 23.95
N LYS A 256 5.73 -4.36 24.63
CA LYS A 256 6.11 -3.56 25.78
C LYS A 256 6.75 -4.39 26.88
N GLU A 257 6.13 -5.52 27.22
CA GLU A 257 6.59 -6.38 28.32
C GLU A 257 7.98 -6.98 28.03
N ASN A 258 8.23 -7.44 26.84
CA ASN A 258 9.52 -8.02 26.42
C ASN A 258 10.50 -6.99 25.90
N LYS A 259 10.13 -5.70 25.88
CA LYS A 259 10.96 -4.58 25.38
C LYS A 259 11.56 -4.84 23.99
N PHE A 260 10.78 -5.45 23.11
CA PHE A 260 11.17 -5.83 21.75
C PHE A 260 12.46 -6.66 21.66
N ARG A 261 12.76 -7.49 22.66
CA ARG A 261 13.92 -8.36 22.64
C ARG A 261 13.75 -9.46 21.57
N GLY A 262 14.87 -9.88 20.98
CA GLY A 262 14.92 -10.93 19.95
C GLY A 262 14.88 -10.34 18.52
N LYS A 263 14.73 -11.23 17.53
CA LYS A 263 14.68 -10.85 16.11
C LYS A 263 13.29 -10.28 15.78
N ILE A 264 13.27 -9.08 15.19
CA ILE A 264 12.00 -8.41 14.81
C ILE A 264 11.23 -9.23 13.77
N GLU A 265 11.92 -9.93 12.88
CA GLU A 265 11.29 -10.78 11.87
C GLU A 265 10.43 -11.89 12.49
N ASN A 266 10.90 -12.51 13.58
CA ASN A 266 10.12 -13.54 14.30
C ASN A 266 8.85 -12.93 14.94
N LYS A 267 8.94 -11.69 15.42
CA LYS A 267 7.77 -10.99 15.98
C LYS A 267 6.76 -10.64 14.90
N ILE A 268 7.22 -10.18 13.73
CA ILE A 268 6.37 -9.94 12.57
C ILE A 268 5.66 -11.24 12.16
N LEU A 269 6.38 -12.36 12.05
CA LEU A 269 5.82 -13.67 11.75
C LEU A 269 4.76 -14.10 12.74
N LYS A 270 5.07 -14.01 14.03
CA LYS A 270 4.15 -14.35 15.10
C LYS A 270 2.88 -13.51 15.03
N SER A 271 3.02 -12.18 14.98
CA SER A 271 1.88 -11.27 14.93
C SER A 271 1.07 -11.43 13.65
N LEU A 272 1.70 -11.71 12.51
CA LEU A 272 1.00 -12.00 11.27
C LEU A 272 0.07 -13.21 11.41
N ASN A 273 0.57 -14.32 11.99
CA ASN A 273 -0.23 -15.53 12.23
C ASN A 273 -1.34 -15.34 13.27
N GLU A 274 -1.13 -14.45 14.24
CA GLU A 274 -2.13 -14.11 15.25
C GLU A 274 -3.22 -13.20 14.71
N GLN A 275 -2.92 -12.36 13.70
CA GLN A 275 -3.80 -11.35 13.17
C GLN A 275 -4.57 -11.78 11.92
N TYR A 276 -4.03 -12.70 11.13
CA TYR A 276 -4.64 -13.15 9.88
C TYR A 276 -4.93 -14.65 9.86
N GLU A 277 -5.98 -15.02 9.13
CA GLU A 277 -6.34 -16.41 8.89
C GLU A 277 -5.52 -16.98 7.73
N ASN A 278 -5.03 -18.22 7.87
CA ASN A 278 -4.42 -19.00 6.81
C ASN A 278 -3.36 -18.23 5.99
N VAL A 279 -2.50 -17.49 6.69
CA VAL A 279 -1.46 -16.68 6.07
C VAL A 279 -0.14 -17.46 5.98
N ASP A 280 0.49 -17.48 4.79
CA ASP A 280 1.89 -17.89 4.61
C ASP A 280 2.71 -16.65 4.22
N ILE A 281 3.66 -16.28 5.08
CA ILE A 281 4.54 -15.13 4.84
C ILE A 281 5.38 -15.28 3.57
N ASN A 282 5.73 -16.53 3.18
CA ASN A 282 6.53 -16.79 1.99
C ASN A 282 5.78 -16.46 0.70
N GLU A 283 4.45 -16.40 0.77
CA GLU A 283 3.58 -16.03 -0.36
C GLU A 283 3.31 -14.53 -0.46
N ILE A 284 3.66 -13.76 0.59
CA ILE A 284 3.45 -12.31 0.63
C ILE A 284 4.77 -11.60 0.34
N ASP A 285 4.76 -10.71 -0.63
CA ASP A 285 5.91 -9.83 -0.89
C ASP A 285 6.16 -8.92 0.32
N LYS A 286 7.42 -8.81 0.75
CA LYS A 286 7.81 -7.88 1.83
C LYS A 286 7.42 -6.43 1.52
N GLY A 287 7.30 -6.07 0.25
CA GLY A 287 6.81 -4.78 -0.20
C GLY A 287 5.36 -4.48 0.21
N ASN A 288 4.55 -5.51 0.41
CA ASN A 288 3.15 -5.38 0.84
C ASN A 288 2.99 -5.45 2.36
N ILE A 289 3.97 -5.98 3.09
CA ILE A 289 3.92 -6.06 4.56
C ILE A 289 4.32 -4.71 5.15
N VAL A 290 3.50 -4.20 6.08
CA VAL A 290 3.76 -2.93 6.77
C VAL A 290 3.80 -3.18 8.28
N PRO A 291 4.97 -3.36 8.88
CA PRO A 291 5.11 -3.44 10.33
C PRO A 291 4.68 -2.12 11.00
N ILE A 292 3.82 -2.22 12.02
CA ILE A 292 3.39 -1.12 12.89
C ILE A 292 3.86 -1.47 14.31
N LEU A 293 4.88 -0.79 14.80
CA LEU A 293 5.46 -1.03 16.12
C LEU A 293 4.91 -0.01 17.10
N ASP A 294 3.98 -0.44 17.95
CA ASP A 294 3.45 0.37 19.03
C ASP A 294 4.32 0.23 20.30
N ASP A 295 4.32 1.24 21.14
CA ASP A 295 5.14 1.30 22.38
C ASP A 295 6.66 1.10 22.13
N PHE A 296 7.15 1.48 20.96
CA PHE A 296 8.54 1.23 20.56
C PHE A 296 9.58 1.96 21.42
N HIS A 297 9.19 2.99 22.15
CA HIS A 297 10.06 3.67 23.13
C HIS A 297 10.60 2.71 24.21
N PHE A 298 9.92 1.59 24.50
CA PHE A 298 10.41 0.55 25.40
C PHE A 298 11.49 -0.38 24.80
N ALA A 299 11.70 -0.34 23.48
CA ALA A 299 12.66 -1.22 22.82
C ALA A 299 14.10 -0.97 23.31
N VAL A 300 14.83 -2.07 23.60
CA VAL A 300 16.20 -2.00 24.12
C VAL A 300 17.21 -1.66 23.02
N ASN A 301 17.08 -2.28 21.84
CA ASN A 301 18.03 -2.14 20.73
C ASN A 301 17.37 -1.44 19.53
N LYS A 302 16.87 -0.21 19.72
CA LYS A 302 16.08 0.55 18.74
C LYS A 302 16.75 0.62 17.37
N GLU A 303 18.00 1.05 17.32
CA GLU A 303 18.74 1.23 16.06
C GLU A 303 18.89 -0.08 15.28
N LYS A 304 19.21 -1.19 15.97
CA LYS A 304 19.31 -2.50 15.34
C LYS A 304 17.97 -2.94 14.75
N ILE A 305 16.88 -2.78 15.52
CA ILE A 305 15.53 -3.15 15.07
C ILE A 305 15.15 -2.35 13.83
N LEU A 306 15.40 -1.04 13.83
CA LEU A 306 15.09 -0.19 12.69
C LEU A 306 15.96 -0.52 11.46
N LYS A 307 17.22 -0.94 11.64
CA LYS A 307 18.06 -1.47 10.57
C LYS A 307 17.50 -2.78 10.02
N ASP A 308 17.08 -3.70 10.88
CA ASP A 308 16.46 -4.96 10.46
C ASP A 308 15.14 -4.71 9.70
N LEU A 309 14.41 -3.62 10.01
CA LEU A 309 13.19 -3.23 9.31
C LEU A 309 13.44 -2.61 7.93
N THR A 310 14.67 -2.31 7.54
CA THR A 310 14.96 -1.72 6.20
C THR A 310 14.60 -2.65 5.04
N VAL A 311 14.47 -3.95 5.28
CA VAL A 311 13.99 -4.93 4.29
C VAL A 311 12.50 -4.76 3.94
N TYR A 312 11.76 -4.03 4.78
CA TYR A 312 10.37 -3.63 4.52
C TYR A 312 10.37 -2.19 4.00
N PRO A 313 9.89 -1.94 2.77
CA PRO A 313 9.85 -0.59 2.21
C PRO A 313 9.04 0.38 3.05
N ARG A 314 8.08 -0.14 3.82
CA ARG A 314 7.17 0.64 4.67
C ARG A 314 7.20 0.12 6.10
N CYS A 315 7.25 1.05 7.05
CA CYS A 315 7.05 0.72 8.46
C CYS A 315 6.57 1.96 9.24
N ILE A 316 5.89 1.72 10.35
CA ILE A 316 5.36 2.75 11.24
C ILE A 316 5.83 2.45 12.65
N VAL A 317 6.36 3.45 13.31
CA VAL A 317 6.93 3.34 14.65
C VAL A 317 6.27 4.36 15.55
N ILE A 318 5.76 3.91 16.68
CA ILE A 318 5.06 4.75 17.65
C ILE A 318 5.91 4.86 18.91
N VAL A 319 6.10 6.10 19.36
CA VAL A 319 6.90 6.42 20.53
C VAL A 319 6.15 7.40 21.43
N ASP A 320 6.62 7.56 22.65
CA ASP A 320 6.15 8.60 23.55
C ASP A 320 6.69 9.99 23.15
N GLU A 321 7.95 10.02 22.74
CA GLU A 321 8.63 11.24 22.31
C GLU A 321 9.62 10.94 21.19
N ILE A 322 9.74 11.84 20.20
CA ILE A 322 10.62 11.66 19.03
C ILE A 322 12.07 11.43 19.46
N PHE A 323 12.55 12.21 20.43
CA PHE A 323 13.92 12.11 20.93
C PHE A 323 14.20 10.82 21.69
N SER A 324 13.16 10.09 22.14
CA SER A 324 13.32 8.80 22.81
C SER A 324 13.88 7.70 21.91
N LEU A 325 13.90 7.91 20.60
CA LEU A 325 14.50 6.96 19.64
C LEU A 325 16.01 6.79 19.88
N ASN A 326 16.73 7.86 20.20
CA ASN A 326 18.16 7.88 20.51
C ASN A 326 19.00 7.07 19.49
N ILE A 327 18.83 7.36 18.20
CA ILE A 327 19.50 6.70 17.08
C ILE A 327 20.68 7.58 16.66
N LYS A 328 21.84 6.95 16.39
CA LYS A 328 23.06 7.65 15.97
C LYS A 328 23.22 7.68 14.44
N ASP A 329 22.58 6.77 13.73
CA ASP A 329 22.68 6.64 12.28
C ASP A 329 21.80 7.71 11.59
N GLU A 330 22.43 8.80 11.14
CA GLU A 330 21.74 9.94 10.50
C GLU A 330 20.98 9.54 9.22
N LYS A 331 21.50 8.59 8.43
CA LYS A 331 20.84 8.11 7.21
C LYS A 331 19.55 7.35 7.55
N LEU A 332 19.61 6.58 8.64
CA LEU A 332 18.44 5.85 9.13
C LEU A 332 17.38 6.84 9.62
N ILE A 333 17.77 7.84 10.40
CA ILE A 333 16.89 8.91 10.89
C ILE A 333 16.26 9.66 9.72
N GLY A 334 17.06 10.16 8.78
CA GLY A 334 16.58 10.93 7.62
C GLY A 334 15.69 10.13 6.66
N SER A 335 15.55 8.80 6.85
CA SER A 335 14.63 7.99 6.05
C SER A 335 13.18 8.00 6.56
N PHE A 336 12.90 8.58 7.72
CA PHE A 336 11.58 8.63 8.34
C PHE A 336 10.94 10.02 8.21
N SER A 337 9.62 10.05 8.13
CA SER A 337 8.80 11.25 8.33
C SER A 337 8.31 11.26 9.77
N TYR A 338 8.41 12.39 10.44
CA TYR A 338 8.14 12.51 11.86
C TYR A 338 6.87 13.31 12.11
N PHE A 339 6.00 12.76 12.97
CA PHE A 339 4.74 13.37 13.36
C PHE A 339 4.59 13.33 14.88
N ARG A 340 3.97 14.35 15.46
CA ARG A 340 3.57 14.38 16.85
C ARG A 340 2.08 14.62 16.96
N ILE A 341 1.40 13.76 17.71
CA ILE A 341 -0.03 13.92 18.00
C ILE A 341 -0.19 15.11 18.96
N ARG A 342 -1.04 16.05 18.58
CA ARG A 342 -1.42 17.18 19.40
C ARG A 342 -2.56 16.80 20.34
N GLU A 343 -2.68 17.54 21.44
CA GLU A 343 -3.91 17.50 22.22
C GLU A 343 -5.12 17.88 21.36
N LEU A 344 -6.25 17.24 21.63
CA LEU A 344 -7.49 17.57 20.94
C LEU A 344 -7.85 19.04 21.22
N SER A 345 -8.02 19.81 20.17
CA SER A 345 -8.52 21.19 20.24
C SER A 345 -9.94 21.21 20.83
N PRO A 346 -10.44 22.32 21.36
CA PRO A 346 -11.80 22.43 21.87
C PRO A 346 -12.86 22.00 20.85
N SER A 347 -12.64 22.30 19.56
CA SER A 347 -13.54 21.88 18.47
C SER A 347 -13.56 20.36 18.29
N LEU A 348 -12.40 19.69 18.31
CA LEU A 348 -12.32 18.24 18.20
C LEU A 348 -12.87 17.54 19.43
N ARG A 349 -12.70 18.11 20.63
CA ARG A 349 -13.34 17.60 21.86
C ARG A 349 -14.86 17.68 21.75
N TYR A 350 -15.38 18.81 21.25
CA TYR A 350 -16.82 18.97 21.00
C TYR A 350 -17.33 17.95 19.98
N GLU A 351 -16.61 17.73 18.90
CA GLU A 351 -16.95 16.73 17.89
C GLU A 351 -16.99 15.32 18.48
N LEU A 352 -15.99 14.94 19.29
CA LEU A 352 -15.97 13.66 19.98
C LEU A 352 -17.21 13.47 20.89
N ILE A 353 -17.54 14.51 21.67
CA ILE A 353 -18.72 14.50 22.54
C ILE A 353 -20.01 14.41 21.69
N LYS A 354 -20.07 15.18 20.61
CA LYS A 354 -21.20 15.13 19.68
C LYS A 354 -21.38 13.76 19.09
N ASN A 355 -20.31 13.14 18.56
CA ASN A 355 -20.34 11.78 18.03
C ASN A 355 -20.87 10.79 19.08
N TRP A 356 -20.42 10.89 20.34
CA TRP A 356 -20.91 10.08 21.43
C TRP A 356 -22.41 10.30 21.69
N VAL A 357 -22.85 11.55 21.83
CA VAL A 357 -24.25 11.88 22.18
C VAL A 357 -25.24 11.54 21.06
N THR A 358 -24.80 11.57 19.81
CA THR A 358 -25.64 11.30 18.62
C THR A 358 -25.63 9.84 18.18
N LEU A 359 -24.98 8.94 18.95
CA LEU A 359 -24.98 7.50 18.64
C LEU A 359 -26.41 6.95 18.63
N THR A 360 -26.73 6.29 17.52
CA THR A 360 -27.95 5.49 17.34
C THR A 360 -27.55 4.14 16.76
N ASP A 361 -28.39 3.11 16.99
CA ASP A 361 -28.19 1.79 16.37
C ASP A 361 -28.28 1.83 14.85
#